data_70b2d8a9a56e9c74870a6219036b8a7e
#
_entry.id   70b2d8a9a56e9c74870a6219036b8a7e
#
_cell.length_a   1.000
_cell.length_b   1.000
_cell.length_c   1.000
_cell.angle_alpha   90.00
_cell.angle_beta   90.00
_cell.angle_gamma   90.00
#
_symmetry.space_group_name_H-M   'P 1'
#
loop_
_entity.id
_entity.type
_entity.pdbx_description
1 polymer ?
#
loop_
_entity_poly.entity_id
_entity_poly.type
_entity_poly.pdbx_seq_one_letter_code
_entity_poly.pdbx_strand_id
1 'polypeptide(L)'
;MAISKILHMKDSGNSFHARHLKRALDYVMNPEKTQGGRLVGAINCQADMAFEQMMDTKKKFGKTDKRQGYHIILSFKEDEVEPDRAFEITQKFVAEYLGDAYEAVFVVHDNTDHVHSHIVFNSVSFVDGKKYRYEKGDWAKYIQPITNKLCQEYGLSIIDVEDGSKEKQHENYKDWSEYREGSFVWADMIKRDLDSCILQAGNYEQFLEL
;
A
#
# COMPACT_ATOMS: atom_id res chain seq x y z
N MET A 1 6.40 -7.43 12.18
CA MET A 1 5.05 -6.79 12.23
C MET A 1 4.77 -6.19 10.86
N ALA A 2 3.66 -6.54 10.23
CA ALA A 2 3.26 -5.90 9.00
C ALA A 2 2.07 -4.96 9.24
N ILE A 3 2.19 -3.72 8.77
CA ILE A 3 1.10 -2.76 8.75
C ILE A 3 0.55 -2.67 7.33
N SER A 4 -0.77 -2.70 7.20
CA SER A 4 -1.43 -2.55 5.91
C SER A 4 -2.01 -1.14 5.74
N LYS A 5 -1.96 -0.61 4.52
CA LYS A 5 -2.55 0.68 4.15
C LYS A 5 -3.24 0.55 2.80
N ILE A 6 -4.41 1.15 2.65
CA ILE A 6 -5.11 1.21 1.37
C ILE A 6 -5.18 2.64 0.85
N LEU A 7 -4.77 2.83 -0.39
CA LEU A 7 -4.80 4.10 -1.10
C LEU A 7 -5.84 4.05 -2.21
N HIS A 8 -6.58 5.13 -2.33
CA HIS A 8 -7.65 5.28 -3.32
C HIS A 8 -7.14 6.07 -4.52
N MET A 9 -7.07 5.44 -5.69
CA MET A 9 -6.75 6.16 -6.91
C MET A 9 -7.92 7.03 -7.31
N LYS A 10 -7.74 8.35 -7.26
CA LYS A 10 -8.74 9.31 -7.71
C LYS A 10 -8.61 9.53 -9.21
N ASP A 11 -9.74 9.64 -9.89
CA ASP A 11 -9.77 10.13 -11.27
C ASP A 11 -9.64 11.65 -11.24
N SER A 12 -8.70 12.20 -11.98
CA SER A 12 -8.45 13.65 -12.06
C SER A 12 -9.28 14.33 -13.16
N GLY A 13 -10.53 13.97 -13.27
CA GLY A 13 -11.63 14.73 -13.90
C GLY A 13 -11.50 15.21 -15.34
N ASN A 14 -10.38 15.29 -16.02
CA ASN A 14 -10.33 15.94 -17.34
C ASN A 14 -9.34 15.44 -18.38
N SER A 15 -8.59 14.39 -18.16
CA SER A 15 -7.78 13.84 -19.25
C SER A 15 -7.24 12.45 -18.95
N PHE A 16 -7.44 11.55 -19.88
CA PHE A 16 -6.95 10.18 -19.86
C PHE A 16 -7.44 9.36 -18.66
N HIS A 17 -8.63 8.83 -18.82
CA HIS A 17 -9.23 7.88 -17.88
C HIS A 17 -8.25 6.76 -17.55
N ALA A 18 -7.78 6.66 -16.33
CA ALA A 18 -6.85 5.68 -15.81
C ALA A 18 -5.34 6.00 -15.85
N ARG A 19 -4.91 7.25 -16.08
CA ARG A 19 -3.48 7.62 -15.98
C ARG A 19 -2.87 7.25 -14.63
N HIS A 20 -3.62 7.42 -13.54
CA HIS A 20 -3.15 7.06 -12.21
C HIS A 20 -2.96 5.55 -12.04
N LEU A 21 -3.87 4.74 -12.60
CA LEU A 21 -3.72 3.28 -12.58
C LEU A 21 -2.47 2.85 -13.37
N LYS A 22 -2.30 3.38 -14.59
CA LYS A 22 -1.11 3.08 -15.40
C LYS A 22 0.18 3.45 -14.67
N ARG A 23 0.26 4.67 -14.17
CA ARG A 23 1.45 5.13 -13.42
C ARG A 23 1.72 4.30 -12.16
N ALA A 24 0.66 3.87 -11.47
CA ALA A 24 0.82 3.02 -10.30
C ALA A 24 1.40 1.65 -10.69
N LEU A 25 0.89 1.03 -11.76
CA LEU A 25 1.42 -0.24 -12.28
C LEU A 25 2.86 -0.09 -12.75
N ASP A 26 3.16 0.92 -13.57
CA ASP A 26 4.52 1.20 -14.07
C ASP A 26 5.51 1.43 -12.90
N TYR A 27 5.06 2.12 -11.84
CA TYR A 27 5.87 2.40 -10.66
C TYR A 27 6.15 1.14 -9.83
N VAL A 28 5.14 0.35 -9.54
CA VAL A 28 5.31 -0.81 -8.66
C VAL A 28 6.10 -1.93 -9.34
N MET A 29 5.95 -2.10 -10.65
CA MET A 29 6.67 -3.11 -11.43
C MET A 29 8.08 -2.68 -11.87
N ASN A 30 8.61 -1.55 -11.38
CA ASN A 30 9.95 -1.11 -11.77
C ASN A 30 11.01 -2.19 -11.44
N PRO A 31 11.76 -2.70 -12.45
CA PRO A 31 12.74 -3.77 -12.27
C PRO A 31 13.84 -3.44 -11.24
N GLU A 32 14.22 -2.16 -11.12
CA GLU A 32 15.21 -1.72 -10.14
C GLU A 32 14.79 -1.93 -8.68
N LYS A 33 13.47 -2.07 -8.43
CA LYS A 33 12.88 -2.22 -7.09
C LYS A 33 12.41 -3.63 -6.80
N THR A 34 12.33 -4.48 -7.84
CA THR A 34 11.71 -5.81 -7.79
C THR A 34 12.69 -6.92 -8.14
N GLN A 35 13.99 -6.69 -7.90
CA GLN A 35 15.07 -7.62 -8.25
C GLN A 35 15.00 -8.07 -9.73
N GLY A 36 14.94 -7.09 -10.65
CA GLY A 36 14.85 -7.38 -12.09
C GLY A 36 13.50 -7.97 -12.53
N GLY A 37 12.44 -7.76 -11.76
CA GLY A 37 11.10 -8.31 -12.01
C GLY A 37 10.82 -9.66 -11.35
N ARG A 38 11.78 -10.24 -10.61
CA ARG A 38 11.62 -11.53 -9.92
C ARG A 38 10.52 -11.49 -8.84
N LEU A 39 10.37 -10.35 -8.19
CA LEU A 39 9.39 -10.12 -7.12
C LEU A 39 8.11 -9.45 -7.66
N VAL A 40 7.68 -9.82 -8.85
CA VAL A 40 6.44 -9.38 -9.49
C VAL A 40 5.53 -10.57 -9.71
N GLY A 41 4.27 -10.47 -9.26
CA GLY A 41 3.23 -11.47 -9.47
C GLY A 41 1.92 -10.81 -9.88
N ALA A 42 1.02 -11.62 -10.42
CA ALA A 42 -0.33 -11.17 -10.78
C ALA A 42 -1.35 -12.28 -10.51
N ILE A 43 -2.60 -11.89 -10.27
CA ILE A 43 -3.75 -12.80 -10.28
C ILE A 43 -4.81 -12.28 -11.22
N ASN A 44 -5.49 -13.20 -11.89
CA ASN A 44 -6.58 -12.93 -12.83
C ASN A 44 -6.20 -12.02 -14.01
N CYS A 45 -4.92 -11.72 -14.17
CA CYS A 45 -4.33 -10.98 -15.30
C CYS A 45 -2.87 -11.39 -15.49
N GLN A 46 -2.28 -10.94 -16.60
CA GLN A 46 -0.83 -11.03 -16.85
C GLN A 46 -0.18 -9.72 -16.41
N ALA A 47 0.93 -9.78 -15.69
CA ALA A 47 1.54 -8.59 -15.09
C ALA A 47 1.92 -7.53 -16.15
N ASP A 48 2.51 -7.97 -17.26
CA ASP A 48 2.91 -7.12 -18.39
C ASP A 48 1.74 -6.53 -19.18
N MET A 49 0.55 -7.17 -19.11
CA MET A 49 -0.68 -6.75 -19.81
C MET A 49 -1.75 -6.25 -18.84
N ALA A 50 -1.40 -6.09 -17.57
CA ALA A 50 -2.39 -5.83 -16.51
C ALA A 50 -3.21 -4.55 -16.75
N PHE A 51 -2.57 -3.48 -17.21
CA PHE A 51 -3.28 -2.23 -17.50
C PHE A 51 -4.35 -2.42 -18.60
N GLU A 52 -3.98 -3.04 -19.70
CA GLU A 52 -4.84 -3.29 -20.84
C GLU A 52 -6.02 -4.19 -20.45
N GLN A 53 -5.74 -5.29 -19.76
CA GLN A 53 -6.76 -6.24 -19.28
C GLN A 53 -7.74 -5.58 -18.30
N MET A 54 -7.23 -4.82 -17.32
CA MET A 54 -8.06 -4.05 -16.39
C MET A 54 -8.94 -3.01 -17.13
N MET A 55 -8.42 -2.38 -18.17
CA MET A 55 -9.20 -1.43 -18.98
C MET A 55 -10.25 -2.13 -19.83
N ASP A 56 -9.95 -3.30 -20.40
CA ASP A 56 -10.90 -4.07 -21.18
C ASP A 56 -12.04 -4.61 -20.31
N THR A 57 -11.76 -5.06 -19.09
CA THR A 57 -12.78 -5.36 -18.08
C THR A 57 -13.72 -4.17 -17.85
N LYS A 58 -13.16 -2.97 -17.63
CA LYS A 58 -13.98 -1.76 -17.45
C LYS A 58 -14.84 -1.42 -18.66
N LYS A 59 -14.30 -1.54 -19.86
CA LYS A 59 -15.03 -1.31 -21.12
C LYS A 59 -16.16 -2.34 -21.28
N LYS A 60 -15.87 -3.63 -21.06
CA LYS A 60 -16.84 -4.72 -21.12
C LYS A 60 -18.09 -4.44 -20.28
N PHE A 61 -17.91 -3.89 -19.09
CA PHE A 61 -19.01 -3.57 -18.18
C PHE A 61 -19.48 -2.10 -18.22
N GLY A 62 -18.97 -1.28 -19.13
CA GLY A 62 -19.32 0.13 -19.26
C GLY A 62 -18.97 0.98 -18.04
N LYS A 63 -17.88 0.63 -17.32
CA LYS A 63 -17.49 1.28 -16.05
C LYS A 63 -16.10 1.93 -16.11
N THR A 64 -15.88 2.72 -17.15
CA THR A 64 -14.62 3.43 -17.38
C THR A 64 -14.48 4.74 -16.60
N ASP A 65 -15.54 5.16 -15.90
CA ASP A 65 -15.63 6.40 -15.12
C ASP A 65 -15.20 6.21 -13.67
N LYS A 66 -15.04 7.33 -12.94
CA LYS A 66 -14.78 7.40 -11.50
C LYS A 66 -13.46 6.70 -11.11
N ARG A 67 -13.48 6.00 -9.96
CA ARG A 67 -12.29 5.34 -9.41
C ARG A 67 -11.82 4.20 -10.31
N GLN A 68 -10.53 4.20 -10.65
CA GLN A 68 -9.94 3.28 -11.61
C GLN A 68 -9.26 2.08 -10.96
N GLY A 69 -8.77 2.23 -9.75
CA GLY A 69 -8.13 1.15 -9.01
C GLY A 69 -7.89 1.50 -7.56
N TYR A 70 -7.31 0.56 -6.87
CA TYR A 70 -6.87 0.70 -5.49
C TYR A 70 -5.43 0.21 -5.37
N HIS A 71 -4.75 0.70 -4.36
CA HIS A 71 -3.39 0.32 -4.06
C HIS A 71 -3.30 -0.01 -2.57
N ILE A 72 -2.99 -1.26 -2.25
CA ILE A 72 -2.70 -1.71 -0.89
C ILE A 72 -1.20 -1.80 -0.73
N ILE A 73 -0.71 -1.40 0.42
CA ILE A 73 0.70 -1.52 0.82
C ILE A 73 0.73 -2.39 2.08
N LEU A 74 1.60 -3.39 2.11
CA LEU A 74 1.96 -4.13 3.31
C LEU A 74 3.41 -3.77 3.64
N SER A 75 3.64 -3.08 4.75
CA SER A 75 4.97 -2.69 5.19
C SER A 75 5.40 -3.57 6.36
N PHE A 76 6.51 -4.26 6.21
CA PHE A 76 7.06 -5.15 7.23
C PHE A 76 8.04 -4.39 8.11
N LYS A 77 8.19 -4.86 9.35
CA LYS A 77 9.21 -4.33 10.26
C LYS A 77 10.60 -4.65 9.72
N GLU A 78 11.54 -3.74 9.93
CA GLU A 78 12.94 -3.91 9.58
C GLU A 78 13.51 -5.23 10.15
N ASP A 79 14.31 -5.92 9.34
CA ASP A 79 14.97 -7.19 9.66
C ASP A 79 14.04 -8.35 10.09
N GLU A 80 12.72 -8.23 9.85
CA GLU A 80 11.75 -9.25 10.28
C GLU A 80 11.41 -10.27 9.18
N VAL A 81 11.55 -9.90 7.91
CA VAL A 81 11.16 -10.76 6.79
C VAL A 81 12.09 -10.58 5.58
N GLU A 82 12.45 -11.71 4.98
CA GLU A 82 13.18 -11.73 3.70
C GLU A 82 12.23 -11.44 2.53
N PRO A 83 12.71 -10.81 1.43
CA PRO A 83 11.89 -10.44 0.28
C PRO A 83 11.07 -11.58 -0.32
N ASP A 84 11.64 -12.77 -0.44
CA ASP A 84 10.94 -13.95 -0.98
C ASP A 84 9.77 -14.37 -0.09
N ARG A 85 9.97 -14.33 1.23
CA ARG A 85 8.90 -14.65 2.18
C ARG A 85 7.82 -13.57 2.21
N ALA A 86 8.20 -12.31 2.09
CA ALA A 86 7.25 -11.20 1.93
C ALA A 86 6.41 -11.37 0.65
N PHE A 87 7.02 -11.87 -0.42
CA PHE A 87 6.32 -12.17 -1.67
C PHE A 87 5.29 -13.30 -1.49
N GLU A 88 5.64 -14.40 -0.82
CA GLU A 88 4.70 -15.49 -0.51
C GLU A 88 3.53 -15.01 0.34
N ILE A 89 3.80 -14.20 1.38
CA ILE A 89 2.77 -13.61 2.25
C ILE A 89 1.83 -12.74 1.42
N THR A 90 2.40 -11.91 0.54
CA THR A 90 1.62 -11.02 -0.33
C THR A 90 0.76 -11.78 -1.30
N GLN A 91 1.27 -12.84 -1.90
CA GLN A 91 0.51 -13.72 -2.80
C GLN A 91 -0.69 -14.36 -2.07
N LYS A 92 -0.49 -14.88 -0.87
CA LYS A 92 -1.59 -15.43 -0.04
C LYS A 92 -2.60 -14.35 0.34
N PHE A 93 -2.13 -13.16 0.72
CA PHE A 93 -3.00 -12.04 1.04
C PHE A 93 -3.89 -11.67 -0.15
N VAL A 94 -3.31 -11.54 -1.34
CA VAL A 94 -4.05 -11.19 -2.57
C VAL A 94 -5.08 -12.27 -2.91
N ALA A 95 -4.72 -13.54 -2.80
CA ALA A 95 -5.62 -14.66 -3.04
C ALA A 95 -6.79 -14.70 -2.04
N GLU A 96 -6.53 -14.43 -0.75
CA GLU A 96 -7.57 -14.45 0.28
C GLU A 96 -8.48 -13.21 0.22
N TYR A 97 -7.89 -12.02 0.00
CA TYR A 97 -8.63 -10.77 0.06
C TYR A 97 -9.38 -10.41 -1.23
N LEU A 98 -8.75 -10.61 -2.38
CA LEU A 98 -9.32 -10.26 -3.68
C LEU A 98 -9.97 -11.45 -4.38
N GLY A 99 -9.52 -12.67 -4.06
CA GLY A 99 -10.04 -13.92 -4.57
C GLY A 99 -10.04 -13.97 -6.10
N ASP A 100 -11.09 -14.58 -6.63
CA ASP A 100 -11.28 -14.77 -8.07
C ASP A 100 -12.11 -13.65 -8.74
N ALA A 101 -12.21 -12.47 -8.10
CA ALA A 101 -13.11 -11.43 -8.56
C ALA A 101 -12.42 -10.22 -9.19
N TYR A 102 -11.17 -9.95 -8.82
CA TYR A 102 -10.45 -8.76 -9.26
C TYR A 102 -9.10 -9.10 -9.88
N GLU A 103 -8.77 -8.41 -10.95
CA GLU A 103 -7.42 -8.43 -11.55
C GLU A 103 -6.49 -7.63 -10.66
N ALA A 104 -5.33 -8.19 -10.30
CA ALA A 104 -4.36 -7.52 -9.47
C ALA A 104 -2.92 -7.86 -9.87
N VAL A 105 -2.04 -6.87 -9.71
CA VAL A 105 -0.58 -7.03 -9.72
C VAL A 105 -0.09 -6.79 -8.30
N PHE A 106 0.81 -7.64 -7.84
CA PHE A 106 1.47 -7.50 -6.55
C PHE A 106 2.97 -7.64 -6.68
N VAL A 107 3.69 -6.87 -5.92
CA VAL A 107 5.15 -6.82 -5.97
C VAL A 107 5.75 -6.66 -4.59
N VAL A 108 7.02 -7.02 -4.44
CA VAL A 108 7.81 -6.68 -3.26
C VAL A 108 8.95 -5.76 -3.67
N HIS A 109 9.10 -4.68 -2.93
CA HIS A 109 10.23 -3.76 -3.02
C HIS A 109 11.17 -4.00 -1.84
N ASP A 110 12.46 -4.17 -2.13
CA ASP A 110 13.52 -4.42 -1.16
C ASP A 110 14.66 -3.39 -1.23
N ASN A 111 14.41 -2.30 -1.94
CA ASN A 111 15.38 -1.23 -2.17
C ASN A 111 15.40 -0.16 -1.06
N THR A 112 14.77 -0.42 0.07
CA THR A 112 14.71 0.46 1.26
C THR A 112 14.97 -0.37 2.51
N ASP A 113 15.21 0.29 3.64
CA ASP A 113 15.46 -0.36 4.94
C ASP A 113 14.33 -1.28 5.40
N HIS A 114 13.14 -1.07 4.86
CA HIS A 114 11.96 -1.90 5.15
C HIS A 114 11.48 -2.61 3.89
N VAL A 115 11.35 -3.92 3.96
CA VAL A 115 10.65 -4.70 2.92
C VAL A 115 9.18 -4.30 2.92
N HIS A 116 8.67 -3.95 1.74
CA HIS A 116 7.27 -3.61 1.60
C HIS A 116 6.68 -4.14 0.30
N SER A 117 5.42 -4.55 0.38
CA SER A 117 4.67 -5.06 -0.76
C SER A 117 3.69 -4.03 -1.25
N HIS A 118 3.53 -3.96 -2.56
CA HIS A 118 2.52 -3.15 -3.22
C HIS A 118 1.56 -4.05 -3.98
N ILE A 119 0.26 -3.81 -3.81
CA ILE A 119 -0.82 -4.53 -4.48
C ILE A 119 -1.68 -3.51 -5.20
N VAL A 120 -1.67 -3.54 -6.52
CA VAL A 120 -2.49 -2.66 -7.37
C VAL A 120 -3.57 -3.50 -8.03
N PHE A 121 -4.85 -3.17 -7.79
CA PHE A 121 -5.95 -3.95 -8.32
C PHE A 121 -7.04 -3.11 -8.99
N ASN A 122 -7.75 -3.76 -9.92
CA ASN A 122 -8.84 -3.16 -10.66
C ASN A 122 -10.00 -2.79 -9.74
N SER A 123 -10.61 -1.64 -9.97
CA SER A 123 -11.82 -1.23 -9.25
C SER A 123 -13.09 -1.94 -9.70
N VAL A 124 -13.05 -2.69 -10.80
CA VAL A 124 -14.19 -3.40 -11.38
C VAL A 124 -13.92 -4.89 -11.41
N SER A 125 -14.83 -5.68 -10.86
CA SER A 125 -14.78 -7.14 -10.92
C SER A 125 -14.93 -7.61 -12.36
N PHE A 126 -14.04 -8.52 -12.79
CA PHE A 126 -14.11 -9.10 -14.13
C PHE A 126 -15.20 -10.20 -14.25
N VAL A 127 -15.72 -10.67 -13.10
CA VAL A 127 -16.76 -11.71 -13.03
C VAL A 127 -18.14 -11.09 -13.25
N ASP A 128 -18.52 -10.09 -12.47
CA ASP A 128 -19.88 -9.53 -12.45
C ASP A 128 -19.93 -8.01 -12.70
N GLY A 129 -18.77 -7.39 -12.93
CA GLY A 129 -18.69 -5.96 -13.19
C GLY A 129 -18.99 -5.06 -12.01
N LYS A 130 -19.13 -5.59 -10.78
CA LYS A 130 -19.33 -4.75 -9.61
C LYS A 130 -18.07 -3.95 -9.31
N LYS A 131 -18.28 -2.68 -8.93
CA LYS A 131 -17.16 -1.86 -8.43
C LYS A 131 -16.87 -2.23 -6.99
N TYR A 132 -15.59 -2.44 -6.71
CA TYR A 132 -15.09 -2.58 -5.34
C TYR A 132 -15.46 -1.33 -4.53
N ARG A 133 -15.95 -1.52 -3.34
CA ARG A 133 -16.28 -0.46 -2.38
C ARG A 133 -15.44 -0.67 -1.15
N TYR A 134 -14.82 0.41 -0.70
CA TYR A 134 -14.14 0.49 0.58
C TYR A 134 -14.94 1.41 1.49
N GLU A 135 -15.35 0.91 2.64
CA GLU A 135 -16.09 1.65 3.65
C GLU A 135 -15.21 1.94 4.88
N LYS A 136 -15.62 2.95 5.66
CA LYS A 136 -14.89 3.28 6.89
C LYS A 136 -14.95 2.09 7.84
N GLY A 137 -13.77 1.60 8.24
CA GLY A 137 -13.65 0.42 9.12
C GLY A 137 -13.29 -0.87 8.40
N ASP A 138 -13.37 -0.96 7.08
CA ASP A 138 -13.00 -2.17 6.32
C ASP A 138 -11.54 -2.57 6.53
N TRP A 139 -10.67 -1.61 6.78
CA TRP A 139 -9.29 -1.87 7.13
C TRP A 139 -9.17 -2.74 8.40
N ALA A 140 -9.82 -2.32 9.48
CA ALA A 140 -9.79 -3.04 10.75
C ALA A 140 -10.58 -4.35 10.71
N LYS A 141 -11.60 -4.43 9.86
CA LYS A 141 -12.50 -5.60 9.79
C LYS A 141 -11.96 -6.69 8.85
N TYR A 142 -11.26 -6.33 7.79
CA TYR A 142 -10.86 -7.27 6.74
C TYR A 142 -9.37 -7.25 6.42
N ILE A 143 -8.80 -6.06 6.14
CA ILE A 143 -7.45 -5.95 5.58
C ILE A 143 -6.39 -6.31 6.64
N GLN A 144 -6.42 -5.61 7.78
CA GLN A 144 -5.42 -5.87 8.84
C GLN A 144 -5.56 -7.24 9.50
N PRO A 145 -6.76 -7.80 9.76
CA PRO A 145 -6.89 -9.16 10.29
C PRO A 145 -6.32 -10.24 9.37
N ILE A 146 -6.52 -10.14 8.05
CA ILE A 146 -5.87 -11.07 7.10
C ILE A 146 -4.35 -10.91 7.16
N THR A 147 -3.85 -9.67 7.19
CA THR A 147 -2.42 -9.39 7.33
C THR A 147 -1.86 -10.00 8.62
N ASN A 148 -2.53 -9.81 9.75
CA ASN A 148 -2.12 -10.37 11.04
C ASN A 148 -2.11 -11.91 11.05
N LYS A 149 -3.16 -12.52 10.50
CA LYS A 149 -3.26 -13.98 10.38
C LYS A 149 -2.06 -14.55 9.61
N LEU A 150 -1.76 -13.96 8.45
CA LEU A 150 -0.63 -14.39 7.63
C LEU A 150 0.71 -14.13 8.34
N CYS A 151 0.88 -12.98 9.00
CA CYS A 151 2.06 -12.73 9.82
C CYS A 151 2.26 -13.81 10.90
N GLN A 152 1.21 -14.23 11.59
CA GLN A 152 1.27 -15.31 12.57
C GLN A 152 1.67 -16.65 11.95
N GLU A 153 1.10 -17.01 10.78
CA GLU A 153 1.46 -18.24 10.07
C GLU A 153 2.96 -18.31 9.74
N TYR A 154 3.58 -17.16 9.50
CA TYR A 154 5.02 -17.05 9.18
C TYR A 154 5.90 -16.68 10.38
N GLY A 155 5.34 -16.65 11.59
CA GLY A 155 6.09 -16.35 12.82
C GLY A 155 6.52 -14.89 12.95
N LEU A 156 5.84 -13.98 12.25
CA LEU A 156 6.09 -12.54 12.32
C LEU A 156 5.23 -11.90 13.42
N SER A 157 5.68 -10.75 13.92
CA SER A 157 4.90 -9.96 14.88
C SER A 157 3.63 -9.37 14.25
N ILE A 158 2.59 -9.14 15.05
CA ILE A 158 1.28 -8.63 14.62
C ILE A 158 0.96 -7.29 15.27
N ILE A 159 -0.05 -6.62 14.72
CA ILE A 159 -0.61 -5.38 15.27
C ILE A 159 -1.90 -5.70 15.99
N ASP A 160 -2.08 -5.18 17.21
CA ASP A 160 -3.35 -5.23 17.89
C ASP A 160 -4.32 -4.20 17.25
N VAL A 161 -5.38 -4.69 16.64
CA VAL A 161 -6.40 -3.86 15.97
C VAL A 161 -7.38 -3.27 16.99
N GLU A 162 -7.49 -3.88 18.19
CA GLU A 162 -8.40 -3.42 19.25
C GLU A 162 -7.81 -2.28 20.06
N ASP A 163 -6.48 -2.19 20.12
CA ASP A 163 -5.83 -1.04 20.71
C ASP A 163 -5.98 0.16 19.75
N GLY A 164 -7.12 0.82 19.90
CA GLY A 164 -7.44 2.05 19.19
C GLY A 164 -6.54 3.23 19.58
N SER A 165 -5.25 2.97 19.79
CA SER A 165 -4.22 4.00 19.82
C SER A 165 -4.26 4.70 18.49
N LYS A 166 -4.99 5.76 18.48
CA LYS A 166 -5.14 6.75 17.44
C LYS A 166 -3.81 7.47 17.26
N GLU A 167 -2.79 6.78 16.87
CA GLU A 167 -1.79 7.43 16.07
C GLU A 167 -2.48 7.77 14.74
N LYS A 168 -3.05 8.94 14.76
CA LYS A 168 -3.47 9.62 13.53
C LYS A 168 -2.20 9.94 12.76
N GLN A 169 -1.65 8.97 12.08
CA GLN A 169 -0.82 9.25 10.94
C GLN A 169 -1.74 9.84 9.86
N HIS A 170 -2.11 11.09 10.05
CA HIS A 170 -2.58 11.96 9.00
C HIS A 170 -1.37 12.38 8.17
N GLU A 171 -0.66 11.41 7.62
CA GLU A 171 0.18 11.71 6.48
C GLU A 171 -0.77 11.98 5.31
N ASN A 172 -0.91 13.27 5.01
CA ASN A 172 -1.50 13.71 3.77
C ASN A 172 -0.72 13.00 2.64
N TYR A 173 -1.41 12.45 1.63
CA TYR A 173 -0.76 11.82 0.47
C TYR A 173 0.33 12.73 -0.15
N LYS A 174 0.18 14.03 -0.06
CA LYS A 174 1.16 15.03 -0.49
C LYS A 174 2.44 14.94 0.34
N ASP A 175 2.34 14.89 1.66
CA ASP A 175 3.49 14.82 2.56
C ASP A 175 4.24 13.50 2.38
N TRP A 176 3.51 12.38 2.18
CA TRP A 176 4.10 11.08 1.87
C TRP A 176 4.78 11.05 0.49
N SER A 177 4.19 11.69 -0.54
CA SER A 177 4.78 11.82 -1.87
C SER A 177 6.05 12.66 -1.84
N GLU A 178 6.06 13.75 -1.11
CA GLU A 178 7.21 14.65 -0.95
C GLU A 178 8.35 13.95 -0.19
N TYR A 179 8.05 13.21 0.88
CA TYR A 179 9.02 12.39 1.61
C TYR A 179 9.70 11.34 0.71
N ARG A 180 8.92 10.67 -0.13
CA ARG A 180 9.42 9.65 -1.06
C ARG A 180 10.30 10.21 -2.18
N GLU A 181 10.05 11.44 -2.61
CA GLU A 181 10.85 12.13 -3.64
C GLU A 181 12.13 12.78 -3.07
N GLY A 182 12.42 12.55 -1.77
CA GLY A 182 13.54 13.18 -1.08
C GLY A 182 13.34 14.69 -0.87
N SER A 183 12.11 15.16 -1.05
CA SER A 183 11.76 16.54 -0.79
C SER A 183 11.73 16.80 0.71
N PHE A 184 12.13 17.98 1.09
CA PHE A 184 12.21 18.41 2.48
C PHE A 184 10.80 18.54 3.08
N VAL A 185 10.47 17.69 4.05
CA VAL A 185 9.18 17.71 4.76
C VAL A 185 9.37 18.43 6.09
N TRP A 186 8.87 19.65 6.17
CA TRP A 186 8.94 20.51 7.38
C TRP A 186 8.39 19.81 8.64
N ALA A 187 7.31 19.05 8.48
CA ALA A 187 6.67 18.35 9.59
C ALA A 187 7.59 17.27 10.21
N ASP A 188 8.33 16.54 9.40
CA ASP A 188 9.28 15.52 9.89
C ASP A 188 10.48 16.15 10.57
N MET A 189 10.95 17.28 10.06
CA MET A 189 12.05 18.00 10.70
C MET A 189 11.63 18.55 12.05
N ILE A 190 10.48 19.24 12.12
CA ILE A 190 9.94 19.76 13.38
C ILE A 190 9.71 18.62 14.38
N LYS A 191 9.20 17.47 13.94
CA LYS A 191 9.03 16.31 14.80
C LYS A 191 10.36 15.79 15.34
N ARG A 192 11.37 15.63 14.49
CA ARG A 192 12.72 15.21 14.91
C ARG A 192 13.37 16.19 15.89
N ASP A 193 13.22 17.49 15.62
CA ASP A 193 13.75 18.53 16.49
C ASP A 193 13.05 18.51 17.85
N LEU A 194 11.71 18.37 17.88
CA LEU A 194 10.93 18.22 19.10
C LEU A 194 11.30 16.93 19.85
N ASP A 195 11.41 15.79 19.19
CA ASP A 195 11.82 14.52 19.79
C ASP A 195 13.25 14.64 20.38
N SER A 196 14.14 15.31 19.67
CA SER A 196 15.51 15.58 20.16
C SER A 196 15.51 16.48 21.39
N CYS A 197 14.72 17.56 21.38
CA CYS A 197 14.58 18.45 22.55
C CYS A 197 13.95 17.72 23.74
N ILE A 198 12.95 16.87 23.53
CA ILE A 198 12.34 16.06 24.60
C ILE A 198 13.35 15.09 25.21
N LEU A 199 14.18 14.43 24.39
CA LEU A 199 15.20 13.49 24.88
C LEU A 199 16.34 14.18 25.64
N GLN A 200 16.64 15.44 25.34
CA GLN A 200 17.71 16.20 25.98
C GLN A 200 17.25 16.95 27.24
N ALA A 201 15.95 17.28 27.31
CA ALA A 201 15.37 18.01 28.42
C ALA A 201 15.14 17.10 29.63
N GLY A 202 15.66 17.47 30.80
CA GLY A 202 15.39 16.81 32.07
C GLY A 202 14.06 17.23 32.71
N ASN A 203 13.49 18.34 32.27
CA ASN A 203 12.21 18.90 32.72
C ASN A 203 11.62 19.86 31.69
N TYR A 204 10.39 20.35 31.94
CA TYR A 204 9.66 21.21 31.01
C TYR A 204 10.34 22.59 30.80
N GLU A 205 10.96 23.14 31.81
CA GLU A 205 11.65 24.43 31.70
C GLU A 205 12.87 24.33 30.78
N GLN A 206 13.68 23.27 30.93
CA GLN A 206 14.79 22.98 30.03
C GLN A 206 14.34 22.69 28.58
N PHE A 207 13.18 22.07 28.39
CA PHE A 207 12.63 21.86 27.07
C PHE A 207 12.27 23.16 26.33
N LEU A 208 11.84 24.20 27.05
CA LEU A 208 11.54 25.50 26.46
C LEU A 208 12.77 26.34 26.12
N GLU A 209 13.94 25.97 26.60
CA GLU A 209 15.21 26.65 26.36
C GLU A 209 16.04 26.02 25.23
N LEU A 210 15.66 24.83 24.74
CA LEU A 210 16.28 24.08 23.64
C LEU A 210 15.63 24.42 22.31
#